data_92ac759046326d7212c4eaae4869af52
#
_entry.id   92ac759046326d7212c4eaae4869af52
#
_cell.length_a   1.000
_cell.length_b   1.000
_cell.length_c   1.000
_cell.angle_alpha   90.00
_cell.angle_beta   90.00
_cell.angle_gamma   90.00
#
_symmetry.space_group_name_H-M   'P 1'
#
loop_
_entity.id
_entity.type
_entity.pdbx_description
1 polymer ?
#
loop_
_entity_poly.entity_id
_entity_poly.type
_entity_poly.pdbx_seq_one_letter_code
_entity_poly.pdbx_strand_id
1 'polypeptide(L)'
;MIRSIFASVFVILMLSVSAQEKYTEKVSTEDVDIHYKWKYPMTGGVAGPSELLLKVKNKNDDAISISFEVAYTMNIRTVATFEVDTCLKSKKTIYGKMNGLYFIAPDITNDELMSDGFVWEINDLAVEEIEKCPVDK
;
A
#
# COMPACT_ATOMS: atom_id res chain seq x y z
N MET A 1 -8.91 -45.59 44.57
CA MET A 1 -9.60 -45.09 43.39
C MET A 1 -9.23 -43.64 43.19
N ILE A 2 -8.35 -43.38 42.26
CA ILE A 2 -7.90 -42.01 41.95
C ILE A 2 -8.77 -41.53 40.80
N ARG A 3 -9.66 -40.56 41.07
CA ARG A 3 -10.40 -39.86 40.02
C ARG A 3 -9.56 -38.72 39.52
N SER A 4 -8.97 -38.92 38.35
CA SER A 4 -8.30 -37.83 37.63
C SER A 4 -9.35 -36.86 37.07
N ILE A 5 -9.38 -35.71 37.66
CA ILE A 5 -10.13 -34.56 37.08
C ILE A 5 -9.23 -33.94 36.04
N PHE A 6 -9.50 -34.21 34.78
CA PHE A 6 -8.91 -33.46 33.65
C PHE A 6 -9.58 -32.09 33.61
N ALA A 7 -8.89 -31.12 34.19
CA ALA A 7 -9.24 -29.72 33.94
C ALA A 7 -8.76 -29.35 32.53
N SER A 8 -9.66 -29.37 31.57
CA SER A 8 -9.41 -28.79 30.27
C SER A 8 -9.28 -27.30 30.40
N VAL A 9 -8.04 -26.83 30.39
CA VAL A 9 -7.74 -25.41 30.25
C VAL A 9 -8.03 -25.05 28.80
N PHE A 10 -9.19 -24.50 28.56
CA PHE A 10 -9.54 -23.90 27.29
C PHE A 10 -8.79 -22.57 27.20
N VAL A 11 -7.60 -22.59 26.61
CA VAL A 11 -6.88 -21.38 26.26
C VAL A 11 -7.63 -20.76 25.08
N ILE A 12 -8.51 -19.83 25.40
CA ILE A 12 -9.08 -18.94 24.40
C ILE A 12 -7.95 -18.02 23.96
N LEU A 13 -7.30 -18.40 22.86
CA LEU A 13 -6.46 -17.47 22.10
C LEU A 13 -7.42 -16.39 21.59
N MET A 14 -7.51 -15.31 22.35
CA MET A 14 -8.03 -14.07 21.85
C MET A 14 -7.07 -13.60 20.75
N LEU A 15 -7.32 -14.03 19.52
CA LEU A 15 -6.79 -13.37 18.36
C LEU A 15 -7.36 -11.96 18.42
N SER A 16 -6.59 -11.06 19.00
CA SER A 16 -6.83 -9.64 18.84
C SER A 16 -6.66 -9.36 17.35
N VAL A 17 -7.77 -9.47 16.63
CA VAL A 17 -7.87 -8.90 15.30
C VAL A 17 -7.77 -7.40 15.52
N SER A 18 -6.52 -6.91 15.58
CA SER A 18 -6.30 -5.48 15.46
C SER A 18 -6.88 -5.10 14.10
N ALA A 19 -7.90 -4.25 14.11
CA ALA A 19 -8.46 -3.65 12.91
C ALA A 19 -7.44 -2.67 12.35
N GLN A 20 -6.25 -3.15 12.00
CA GLN A 20 -5.33 -2.42 11.14
C GLN A 20 -5.93 -2.48 9.75
N GLU A 21 -6.20 -1.30 9.21
CA GLU A 21 -6.59 -1.17 7.82
C GLU A 21 -5.59 -1.97 6.98
N LYS A 22 -6.08 -3.06 6.40
CA LYS A 22 -5.21 -4.06 5.81
C LYS A 22 -4.75 -3.63 4.42
N TYR A 23 -3.46 -3.42 4.28
CA TYR A 23 -2.85 -3.26 2.97
C TYR A 23 -2.86 -4.61 2.23
N THR A 24 -3.10 -4.54 0.93
CA THR A 24 -3.07 -5.68 0.01
C THR A 24 -1.80 -5.64 -0.82
N GLU A 25 -1.17 -6.78 -1.04
CA GLU A 25 0.01 -6.87 -1.90
C GLU A 25 -0.33 -6.57 -3.36
N LYS A 26 0.44 -5.70 -3.99
CA LYS A 26 0.33 -5.39 -5.43
C LYS A 26 1.52 -5.92 -6.20
N VAL A 27 2.73 -5.68 -5.69
CA VAL A 27 3.99 -6.12 -6.31
C VAL A 27 4.89 -6.68 -5.23
N SER A 28 5.52 -7.82 -5.49
CA SER A 28 6.58 -8.36 -4.66
C SER A 28 7.73 -8.80 -5.54
N THR A 29 8.90 -8.24 -5.29
CA THR A 29 10.15 -8.61 -5.95
C THR A 29 11.20 -8.98 -4.91
N GLU A 30 12.40 -9.37 -5.34
CA GLU A 30 13.51 -9.60 -4.41
C GLU A 30 13.92 -8.34 -3.65
N ASP A 31 13.71 -7.17 -4.25
CA ASP A 31 14.16 -5.89 -3.73
C ASP A 31 13.11 -5.14 -2.93
N VAL A 32 11.86 -5.18 -3.35
CA VAL A 32 10.78 -4.38 -2.77
C VAL A 32 9.46 -5.13 -2.72
N ASP A 33 8.66 -4.78 -1.72
CA ASP A 33 7.25 -5.11 -1.65
C ASP A 33 6.44 -3.81 -1.73
N ILE A 34 5.44 -3.78 -2.60
CA ILE A 34 4.50 -2.67 -2.72
C ILE A 34 3.10 -3.18 -2.38
N HIS A 35 2.52 -2.59 -1.36
CA HIS A 35 1.17 -2.87 -0.90
C HIS A 35 0.31 -1.64 -1.07
N TYR A 36 -1.00 -1.83 -1.15
CA TYR A 36 -1.94 -0.73 -1.34
C TYR A 36 -3.19 -0.90 -0.47
N LYS A 37 -3.87 0.20 -0.27
CA LYS A 37 -5.25 0.23 0.20
C LYS A 37 -5.98 1.42 -0.39
N TRP A 38 -7.28 1.29 -0.53
CA TRP A 38 -8.15 2.40 -0.89
C TRP A 38 -8.75 3.00 0.37
N LYS A 39 -8.76 4.32 0.42
CA LYS A 39 -9.43 5.09 1.47
C LYS A 39 -10.56 5.90 0.85
N TYR A 40 -11.72 5.82 1.48
CA TYR A 40 -12.95 6.49 1.04
C TYR A 40 -13.30 7.55 2.08
N PRO A 41 -12.75 8.76 1.96
CA PRO A 41 -12.98 9.77 2.98
C PRO A 41 -14.43 10.27 2.96
N MET A 42 -15.02 10.35 4.16
CA MET A 42 -16.34 10.92 4.38
C MET A 42 -16.20 12.17 5.23
N THR A 43 -16.68 13.31 4.75
CA THR A 43 -16.66 14.57 5.49
C THR A 43 -18.07 15.14 5.50
N GLY A 44 -18.65 15.30 6.70
CA GLY A 44 -20.00 15.86 6.86
C GLY A 44 -21.09 15.06 6.16
N GLY A 45 -20.94 13.72 6.05
CA GLY A 45 -21.89 12.84 5.34
C GLY A 45 -21.73 12.83 3.83
N VAL A 46 -20.76 13.56 3.28
CA VAL A 46 -20.47 13.61 1.85
C VAL A 46 -19.19 12.81 1.55
N ALA A 47 -19.27 11.91 0.57
CA ALA A 47 -18.11 11.17 0.11
C ALA A 47 -17.14 12.08 -0.65
N GLY A 48 -15.90 12.19 -0.18
CA GLY A 48 -14.81 12.82 -0.91
C GLY A 48 -14.25 11.87 -1.99
N PRO A 49 -13.28 12.35 -2.79
CA PRO A 49 -12.62 11.49 -3.78
C PRO A 49 -11.88 10.35 -3.10
N SER A 50 -11.95 9.16 -3.68
CA SER A 50 -11.22 8.00 -3.16
C SER A 50 -9.72 8.20 -3.31
N GLU A 51 -8.98 7.78 -2.29
CA GLU A 51 -7.54 7.90 -2.20
C GLU A 51 -6.89 6.51 -2.31
N LEU A 52 -5.94 6.37 -3.22
CA LEU A 52 -5.06 5.21 -3.26
C LEU A 52 -3.84 5.49 -2.41
N LEU A 53 -3.62 4.66 -1.40
CA LEU A 53 -2.47 4.73 -0.51
C LEU A 53 -1.54 3.57 -0.80
N LEU A 54 -0.26 3.85 -0.95
CA LEU A 54 0.76 2.84 -1.12
C LEU A 54 1.66 2.73 0.11
N LYS A 55 2.16 1.53 0.30
CA LYS A 55 3.20 1.19 1.27
C LYS A 55 4.31 0.46 0.54
N VAL A 56 5.52 0.99 0.60
CA VAL A 56 6.70 0.44 -0.09
C VAL A 56 7.74 0.05 0.94
N LYS A 57 8.17 -1.21 0.87
CA LYS A 57 9.21 -1.75 1.76
C LYS A 57 10.46 -2.09 0.97
N ASN A 58 11.59 -1.54 1.41
CA ASN A 58 12.91 -1.96 0.94
C ASN A 58 13.31 -3.26 1.65
N LYS A 59 13.51 -4.33 0.90
CA LYS A 59 13.92 -5.65 1.42
C LYS A 59 15.42 -5.81 1.50
N ASN A 60 16.19 -4.87 0.92
CA ASN A 60 17.64 -4.93 0.87
C ASN A 60 18.31 -4.35 2.13
N ASP A 61 19.54 -4.79 2.37
CA ASP A 61 20.39 -4.25 3.42
C ASP A 61 21.00 -2.90 3.05
N ASP A 62 20.98 -2.56 1.78
CA ASP A 62 21.45 -1.29 1.26
C ASP A 62 20.27 -0.34 0.96
N ALA A 63 20.54 0.96 0.93
CA ALA A 63 19.56 1.93 0.45
C ALA A 63 19.27 1.70 -1.04
N ILE A 64 18.06 2.01 -1.46
CA ILE A 64 17.63 1.91 -2.86
C ILE A 64 17.02 3.21 -3.35
N SER A 65 17.25 3.50 -4.61
CA SER A 65 16.44 4.45 -5.38
C SER A 65 15.36 3.66 -6.10
N ILE A 66 14.12 4.09 -5.98
CA ILE A 66 12.98 3.44 -6.60
C ILE A 66 12.18 4.43 -7.42
N SER A 67 11.82 4.04 -8.62
CA SER A 67 10.90 4.82 -9.45
C SER A 67 9.86 3.90 -10.09
N PHE A 68 8.65 4.41 -10.24
CA PHE A 68 7.56 3.73 -10.93
C PHE A 68 6.45 4.71 -11.28
N GLU A 69 5.55 4.26 -12.14
CA GLU A 69 4.35 4.99 -12.51
C GLU A 69 3.12 4.27 -11.96
N VAL A 70 2.20 5.01 -11.38
CA VAL A 70 0.85 4.52 -11.05
C VAL A 70 -0.09 4.97 -12.17
N ALA A 71 -0.75 4.04 -12.83
CA ALA A 71 -1.66 4.34 -13.93
C ALA A 71 -3.09 3.90 -13.60
N TYR A 72 -4.04 4.80 -13.81
CA TYR A 72 -5.47 4.52 -13.76
C TYR A 72 -6.00 4.36 -15.16
N THR A 73 -6.66 3.25 -15.42
CA THR A 73 -7.23 2.91 -16.71
C THR A 73 -8.73 2.67 -16.57
N MET A 74 -9.50 3.29 -17.42
CA MET A 74 -10.94 3.13 -17.49
C MET A 74 -11.33 2.67 -18.90
N ASN A 75 -11.96 1.49 -19.00
CA ASN A 75 -12.34 0.90 -20.28
C ASN A 75 -11.17 0.91 -21.29
N ILE A 76 -10.01 0.38 -20.89
CA ILE A 76 -8.76 0.32 -21.67
C ILE A 76 -8.11 1.67 -22.03
N ARG A 77 -8.65 2.78 -21.54
CA ARG A 77 -8.05 4.11 -21.72
C ARG A 77 -7.39 4.59 -20.43
N THR A 78 -6.14 5.00 -20.50
CA THR A 78 -5.46 5.64 -19.36
C THR A 78 -6.09 7.00 -19.08
N VAL A 79 -6.56 7.18 -17.85
CA VAL A 79 -7.26 8.40 -17.43
C VAL A 79 -6.47 9.24 -16.43
N ALA A 80 -5.50 8.64 -15.76
CA ALA A 80 -4.57 9.36 -14.88
C ALA A 80 -3.28 8.58 -14.72
N THR A 81 -2.17 9.29 -14.58
CA THR A 81 -0.85 8.74 -14.28
C THR A 81 -0.18 9.56 -13.20
N PHE A 82 0.57 8.89 -12.35
CA PHE A 82 1.33 9.51 -11.25
C PHE A 82 2.74 8.92 -11.22
N GLU A 83 3.73 9.79 -11.22
CA GLU A 83 5.12 9.39 -11.13
C GLU A 83 5.58 9.33 -9.67
N VAL A 84 6.27 8.27 -9.31
CA VAL A 84 6.93 8.12 -8.01
C VAL A 84 8.42 7.96 -8.23
N ASP A 85 9.21 8.78 -7.56
CA ASP A 85 10.66 8.70 -7.55
C ASP A 85 11.14 9.05 -6.14
N THR A 86 11.69 8.07 -5.44
CA THR A 86 12.06 8.25 -4.05
C THR A 86 13.22 7.34 -3.66
N CYS A 87 13.77 7.57 -2.48
CA CYS A 87 14.84 6.78 -1.91
C CYS A 87 14.37 6.14 -0.60
N LEU A 88 14.67 4.87 -0.44
CA LEU A 88 14.41 4.15 0.80
C LEU A 88 15.72 3.69 1.44
N LYS A 89 15.89 4.01 2.73
CA LYS A 89 16.99 3.50 3.53
C LYS A 89 16.88 1.96 3.68
N SER A 90 17.99 1.31 4.05
CA SER A 90 18.05 -0.13 4.32
C SER A 90 16.87 -0.61 5.17
N LYS A 91 16.17 -1.65 4.71
CA LYS A 91 15.05 -2.31 5.40
C LYS A 91 13.88 -1.39 5.81
N LYS A 92 13.85 -0.16 5.33
CA LYS A 92 12.80 0.82 5.67
C LYS A 92 11.53 0.60 4.86
N THR A 93 10.43 0.91 5.52
CA THR A 93 9.10 0.98 4.91
C THR A 93 8.63 2.43 4.94
N ILE A 94 8.15 2.94 3.82
CA ILE A 94 7.48 4.23 3.72
C ILE A 94 6.05 4.04 3.26
N TYR A 95 5.16 4.93 3.68
CA TYR A 95 3.75 4.83 3.31
C TYR A 95 3.03 6.17 3.42
N GLY A 96 1.97 6.28 2.65
CA GLY A 96 0.97 7.32 2.80
C GLY A 96 1.36 8.70 2.32
N LYS A 97 0.54 9.65 2.70
CA LYS A 97 0.55 11.03 2.23
C LYS A 97 1.86 11.76 2.52
N MET A 98 2.46 11.54 3.69
CA MET A 98 3.68 12.24 4.09
C MET A 98 4.89 11.86 3.24
N ASN A 99 4.84 10.72 2.58
CA ASN A 99 5.91 10.23 1.72
C ASN A 99 5.59 10.33 0.22
N GLY A 100 4.53 11.06 -0.15
CA GLY A 100 4.11 11.18 -1.54
C GLY A 100 3.50 9.91 -2.13
N LEU A 101 3.11 8.96 -1.28
CA LEU A 101 2.54 7.67 -1.68
C LEU A 101 1.01 7.67 -1.52
N TYR A 102 0.39 8.69 -2.05
CA TYR A 102 -1.04 8.89 -2.00
C TYR A 102 -1.52 9.55 -3.28
N PHE A 103 -2.58 9.03 -3.88
CA PHE A 103 -3.00 9.42 -5.22
C PHE A 103 -4.50 9.64 -5.27
N ILE A 104 -4.90 10.76 -5.83
CA ILE A 104 -6.30 11.11 -6.08
C ILE A 104 -6.42 11.51 -7.54
N ALA A 105 -7.39 10.92 -8.24
CA ALA A 105 -7.77 11.37 -9.57
C ALA A 105 -9.06 12.20 -9.46
N PRO A 106 -8.98 13.53 -9.51
CA PRO A 106 -10.15 14.38 -9.24
C PRO A 106 -11.26 14.28 -10.28
N ASP A 107 -10.92 13.85 -11.49
CA ASP A 107 -11.85 13.71 -12.61
C ASP A 107 -12.54 12.34 -12.67
N ILE A 108 -12.25 11.46 -11.71
CA ILE A 108 -12.84 10.13 -11.65
C ILE A 108 -13.74 10.04 -10.43
N THR A 109 -14.99 9.65 -10.63
CA THR A 109 -15.95 9.47 -9.53
C THR A 109 -15.69 8.17 -8.76
N ASN A 110 -16.16 8.11 -7.52
CA ASN A 110 -16.06 6.89 -6.73
C ASN A 110 -16.80 5.71 -7.37
N ASP A 111 -17.92 5.96 -8.03
CA ASP A 111 -18.67 4.93 -8.75
C ASP A 111 -17.87 4.37 -9.93
N GLU A 112 -17.16 5.23 -10.64
CA GLU A 112 -16.27 4.81 -11.73
C GLU A 112 -15.11 3.96 -11.22
N LEU A 113 -14.51 4.32 -10.07
CA LEU A 113 -13.43 3.54 -9.44
C LEU A 113 -13.90 2.16 -8.98
N MET A 114 -15.17 2.01 -8.66
CA MET A 114 -15.78 0.73 -8.24
C MET A 114 -16.37 -0.06 -9.41
N SER A 115 -16.31 0.46 -10.61
CA SER A 115 -16.85 -0.21 -11.80
C SER A 115 -15.90 -1.29 -12.32
N ASP A 116 -16.44 -2.28 -13.05
CA ASP A 116 -15.66 -3.37 -13.65
C ASP A 116 -14.66 -2.88 -14.70
N GLY A 117 -14.90 -1.70 -15.29
CA GLY A 117 -14.02 -1.11 -16.29
C GLY A 117 -12.76 -0.44 -15.72
N PHE A 118 -12.70 -0.26 -14.40
CA PHE A 118 -11.57 0.40 -13.76
C PHE A 118 -10.46 -0.60 -13.41
N VAL A 119 -9.24 -0.29 -13.82
CA VAL A 119 -8.03 -1.03 -13.45
C VAL A 119 -6.94 -0.02 -13.10
N TRP A 120 -6.13 -0.34 -12.11
CA TRP A 120 -4.93 0.44 -11.83
C TRP A 120 -3.71 -0.46 -11.81
N GLU A 121 -2.58 0.07 -12.22
CA GLU A 121 -1.34 -0.68 -12.39
C GLU A 121 -0.14 0.12 -11.94
N ILE A 122 0.92 -0.61 -11.60
CA ILE A 122 2.26 -0.07 -11.39
C ILE A 122 3.09 -0.45 -12.62
N ASN A 123 3.59 0.56 -13.31
CA ASN A 123 4.38 0.41 -14.53
C ASN A 123 5.81 0.92 -14.32
N ASP A 124 6.72 0.42 -15.14
CA ASP A 124 8.10 0.91 -15.22
C ASP A 124 8.84 0.92 -13.88
N LEU A 125 8.60 -0.10 -13.06
CA LEU A 125 9.27 -0.24 -11.78
C LEU A 125 10.77 -0.42 -11.98
N ALA A 126 11.56 0.52 -11.50
CA ALA A 126 13.00 0.49 -11.52
C ALA A 126 13.56 0.65 -10.10
N VAL A 127 14.45 -0.26 -9.73
CA VAL A 127 15.12 -0.26 -8.43
C VAL A 127 16.62 -0.27 -8.65
N GLU A 128 17.31 0.65 -7.99
CA GLU A 128 18.77 0.76 -8.04
C GLU A 128 19.33 0.79 -6.61
N GLU A 129 20.27 -0.10 -6.31
CA GLU A 129 21.02 -0.03 -5.06
C GLU A 129 21.92 1.19 -5.07
N ILE A 130 21.90 1.94 -3.98
CA ILE A 130 22.72 3.11 -3.81
C ILE A 130 23.40 3.07 -2.44
N GLU A 131 24.49 3.79 -2.31
CA GLU A 131 25.27 3.80 -1.09
C GLU A 131 24.49 4.48 0.06
N LYS A 132 23.82 5.57 -0.24
CA LYS A 132 23.10 6.39 0.74
C LYS A 132 22.00 7.22 0.10
N CYS A 133 20.86 7.34 0.78
CA CYS A 133 19.84 8.30 0.37
C CYS A 133 20.34 9.75 0.47
N PRO A 134 20.03 10.60 -0.52
CA PRO A 134 20.32 12.02 -0.44
C PRO A 134 19.71 12.64 0.82
N VAL A 135 20.40 13.57 1.43
CA VAL A 135 19.87 14.33 2.56
C VAL A 135 18.96 15.42 2.00
N ASP A 136 17.71 15.43 2.44
CA ASP A 136 16.78 16.50 2.12
C ASP A 136 17.33 17.82 2.70
N LYS A 137 17.46 18.80 1.84
CA LYS A 137 17.89 20.13 2.25
C LYS A 137 16.70 20.94 2.74
#